data_49cded42f11207258146a4ce2120871a
#
_entry.id   49cded42f11207258146a4ce2120871a
#
_cell.length_a   1.000
_cell.length_b   1.000
_cell.length_c   1.000
_cell.angle_alpha   90.00
_cell.angle_beta   90.00
_cell.angle_gamma   90.00
#
_symmetry.space_group_name_H-M   'P 1'
#
loop_
_entity.id
_entity.type
_entity.pdbx_description
1 polymer ?
#
loop_
_entity_poly.entity_id
_entity_poly.type
_entity_poly.pdbx_seq_one_letter_code
_entity_poly.pdbx_strand_id
1 'polypeptide(L)'
;MADQTHGGDHHVVISADTHCGADLLGYRPYLESKYHAEFDEWAAHMQADEQRRKALFADMERSPLEVGVDGDPDHFGYRNHDSEMRLREQEDDGVIAAVLFPNTQPPFAPPAATSFEAPPYSDNFEHRWAGLRAHNRWLADFVSEAPERRAGIVQIFLGDVEGSVAEIEWAAEQGLRGGILVPGAPPDSPFEPLYAAQYEPIWAAAAAAGLPLNHHAGGATPNYGEHFPSSLAMFMLEVQWWT
;
A
#
# COMPACT_ATOMS: atom_id res chain seq x y z
N MET A 1 9.78 34.14 -42.98
CA MET A 1 8.94 33.69 -41.90
C MET A 1 9.67 32.55 -41.23
N ALA A 2 10.28 32.82 -40.08
CA ALA A 2 11.04 31.82 -39.36
C ALA A 2 10.00 30.97 -38.56
N ASP A 3 10.06 29.69 -38.84
CA ASP A 3 9.32 28.65 -38.09
C ASP A 3 9.88 28.60 -36.67
N GLN A 4 9.16 29.20 -35.74
CA GLN A 4 9.44 29.03 -34.31
C GLN A 4 8.92 27.68 -33.88
N THR A 5 9.70 26.63 -34.08
CA THR A 5 9.50 25.39 -33.35
C THR A 5 9.69 25.72 -31.86
N HIS A 6 8.58 25.90 -31.15
CA HIS A 6 8.56 25.84 -29.70
C HIS A 6 8.97 24.42 -29.32
N GLY A 7 10.26 24.22 -29.11
CA GLY A 7 10.74 23.11 -28.30
C GLY A 7 10.24 23.34 -26.86
N GLY A 8 9.03 22.86 -26.57
CA GLY A 8 8.55 22.88 -25.20
C GLY A 8 9.49 22.01 -24.37
N ASP A 9 10.03 22.56 -23.29
CA ASP A 9 10.73 21.78 -22.27
C ASP A 9 9.74 20.73 -21.76
N HIS A 10 9.91 19.49 -22.18
CA HIS A 10 9.14 18.38 -21.66
C HIS A 10 9.63 18.12 -20.24
N HIS A 11 8.78 18.40 -19.27
CA HIS A 11 9.05 18.04 -17.88
C HIS A 11 8.96 16.53 -17.71
N VAL A 12 9.93 15.97 -16.99
CA VAL A 12 9.87 14.58 -16.53
C VAL A 12 8.95 14.54 -15.32
N VAL A 13 7.84 13.83 -15.42
CA VAL A 13 6.88 13.67 -14.33
C VAL A 13 7.01 12.26 -13.74
N ILE A 14 7.29 12.18 -12.44
CA ILE A 14 7.30 10.95 -11.67
C ILE A 14 6.26 11.10 -10.57
N SER A 15 5.31 10.19 -10.51
CA SER A 15 4.35 10.16 -9.40
C SER A 15 5.01 9.55 -8.16
N ALA A 16 5.06 10.31 -7.08
CA ALA A 16 5.71 9.88 -5.84
C ALA A 16 4.76 9.20 -4.84
N ASP A 17 3.46 9.20 -5.12
CA ASP A 17 2.44 8.63 -4.26
C ASP A 17 1.34 7.99 -5.12
N THR A 18 1.54 6.72 -5.43
CA THR A 18 0.53 5.88 -6.08
C THR A 18 0.40 4.56 -5.33
N HIS A 19 -0.74 3.91 -5.47
CA HIS A 19 -1.00 2.66 -4.78
C HIS A 19 -1.12 1.49 -5.76
N CYS A 20 -0.69 0.30 -5.31
CA CYS A 20 -0.92 -0.95 -6.02
C CYS A 20 -1.11 -2.11 -5.03
N GLY A 21 -1.77 -3.14 -5.51
CA GLY A 21 -1.99 -4.37 -4.76
C GLY A 21 -2.67 -5.39 -5.65
N ALA A 22 -2.50 -6.66 -5.37
CA ALA A 22 -3.18 -7.72 -6.10
C ALA A 22 -4.70 -7.58 -5.95
N ASP A 23 -5.44 -8.15 -6.90
CA ASP A 23 -6.82 -8.53 -6.63
C ASP A 23 -6.87 -9.43 -5.38
N LEU A 24 -7.97 -9.36 -4.64
CA LEU A 24 -8.09 -10.01 -3.34
C LEU A 24 -7.60 -11.47 -3.35
N LEU A 25 -8.05 -12.26 -4.32
CA LEU A 25 -7.64 -13.65 -4.46
C LEU A 25 -6.26 -13.83 -5.10
N GLY A 26 -5.75 -12.81 -5.75
CA GLY A 26 -4.44 -12.78 -6.40
C GLY A 26 -3.26 -12.92 -5.43
N TYR A 27 -3.47 -12.68 -4.15
CA TYR A 27 -2.43 -12.89 -3.13
C TYR A 27 -2.23 -14.37 -2.74
N ARG A 28 -3.21 -15.24 -2.98
CA ARG A 28 -3.17 -16.64 -2.55
C ARG A 28 -1.92 -17.40 -3.00
N PRO A 29 -1.42 -17.25 -4.24
CA PRO A 29 -0.20 -17.94 -4.70
C PRO A 29 1.07 -17.51 -3.96
N TYR A 30 1.05 -16.32 -3.35
CA TYR A 30 2.20 -15.73 -2.64
C TYR A 30 2.20 -16.05 -1.15
N LEU A 31 1.14 -16.66 -0.64
CA LEU A 31 1.05 -17.13 0.74
C LEU A 31 1.64 -18.54 0.88
N GLU A 32 2.27 -18.78 2.03
CA GLU A 32 2.65 -20.15 2.40
C GLU A 32 1.40 -21.04 2.45
N SER A 33 1.51 -22.27 1.94
CA SER A 33 0.35 -23.18 1.80
C SER A 33 -0.37 -23.48 3.12
N LYS A 34 0.34 -23.39 4.25
CA LYS A 34 -0.26 -23.56 5.59
C LYS A 34 -1.35 -22.54 5.91
N TYR A 35 -1.33 -21.36 5.27
CA TYR A 35 -2.30 -20.28 5.48
C TYR A 35 -3.43 -20.26 4.45
N HIS A 36 -3.43 -21.16 3.47
CA HIS A 36 -4.41 -21.10 2.38
C HIS A 36 -5.85 -21.27 2.84
N ALA A 37 -6.12 -22.12 3.82
CA ALA A 37 -7.49 -22.35 4.31
C ALA A 37 -8.03 -21.10 5.03
N GLU A 38 -7.23 -20.53 5.93
CA GLU A 38 -7.59 -19.32 6.68
C GLU A 38 -7.70 -18.11 5.74
N PHE A 39 -6.85 -18.06 4.71
CA PHE A 39 -6.96 -17.02 3.68
C PHE A 39 -8.27 -17.12 2.89
N ASP A 40 -8.67 -18.32 2.48
CA ASP A 40 -9.90 -18.53 1.73
C ASP A 40 -11.14 -18.10 2.57
N GLU A 41 -11.15 -18.38 3.87
CA GLU A 41 -12.19 -17.93 4.79
C GLU A 41 -12.18 -16.40 4.97
N TRP A 42 -11.01 -15.82 5.19
CA TRP A 42 -10.85 -14.37 5.30
C TRP A 42 -11.30 -13.67 4.03
N ALA A 43 -10.89 -14.13 2.86
CA ALA A 43 -11.26 -13.53 1.57
C ALA A 43 -12.77 -13.59 1.33
N ALA A 44 -13.43 -14.70 1.68
CA ALA A 44 -14.88 -14.80 1.60
C ALA A 44 -15.58 -13.78 2.51
N HIS A 45 -15.05 -13.55 3.71
CA HIS A 45 -15.52 -12.51 4.62
C HIS A 45 -15.39 -11.10 4.03
N MET A 46 -14.23 -10.79 3.46
CA MET A 46 -13.98 -9.49 2.84
C MET A 46 -14.89 -9.22 1.65
N GLN A 47 -15.11 -10.22 0.80
CA GLN A 47 -16.07 -10.11 -0.31
C GLN A 47 -17.51 -9.86 0.16
N ALA A 48 -17.94 -10.55 1.23
CA ALA A 48 -19.26 -10.34 1.81
C ALA A 48 -19.40 -8.93 2.42
N ASP A 49 -18.36 -8.41 3.06
CA ASP A 49 -18.34 -7.05 3.60
C ASP A 49 -18.40 -5.99 2.52
N GLU A 50 -17.66 -6.20 1.44
CA GLU A 50 -17.69 -5.30 0.29
C GLU A 50 -19.08 -5.25 -0.35
N GLN A 51 -19.72 -6.40 -0.53
CA GLN A 51 -21.08 -6.46 -1.05
C GLN A 51 -22.08 -5.74 -0.13
N ARG A 52 -21.94 -5.90 1.20
CA ARG A 52 -22.77 -5.17 2.17
C ARG A 52 -22.58 -3.66 2.09
N ARG A 53 -21.32 -3.20 1.97
CA ARG A 53 -21.02 -1.77 1.81
C ARG A 53 -21.57 -1.23 0.50
N LYS A 54 -21.39 -1.93 -0.61
CA LYS A 54 -21.96 -1.54 -1.91
C LYS A 54 -23.49 -1.43 -1.83
N ALA A 55 -24.17 -2.33 -1.14
CA ALA A 55 -25.60 -2.29 -0.96
C ALA A 55 -26.06 -1.10 -0.09
N LEU A 56 -25.32 -0.75 0.97
CA LEU A 56 -25.64 0.41 1.82
C LEU A 56 -25.51 1.75 1.09
N PHE A 57 -24.62 1.84 0.11
CA PHE A 57 -24.37 3.07 -0.66
C PHE A 57 -24.96 3.05 -2.08
N ALA A 58 -25.74 2.00 -2.42
CA ALA A 58 -26.29 1.83 -3.77
C ALA A 58 -27.19 2.99 -4.22
N ASP A 59 -27.87 3.64 -3.27
CA ASP A 59 -28.79 4.75 -3.52
C ASP A 59 -28.13 6.13 -3.36
N MET A 60 -26.84 6.19 -3.00
CA MET A 60 -26.11 7.44 -2.87
C MET A 60 -25.61 7.89 -4.25
N GLU A 61 -25.82 9.17 -4.56
CA GLU A 61 -25.26 9.79 -5.76
C GLU A 61 -23.71 9.73 -5.66
N ARG A 62 -23.10 8.98 -6.56
CA ARG A 62 -21.65 8.84 -6.60
C ARG A 62 -21.01 10.15 -7.04
N SER A 63 -19.96 10.55 -6.34
CA SER A 63 -19.16 11.69 -6.75
C SER A 63 -18.51 11.40 -8.12
N PRO A 64 -18.32 12.42 -8.97
CA PRO A 64 -17.56 12.24 -10.22
C PRO A 64 -16.16 11.65 -10.04
N LEU A 65 -15.57 11.82 -8.85
CA LEU A 65 -14.28 11.22 -8.47
C LEU A 65 -14.36 9.71 -8.21
N GLU A 66 -15.56 9.19 -7.90
CA GLU A 66 -15.78 7.76 -7.65
C GLU A 66 -16.17 6.98 -8.92
N VAL A 67 -16.57 7.70 -9.97
CA VAL A 67 -17.08 7.09 -11.20
C VAL A 67 -16.02 7.07 -12.32
N GLY A 68 -14.85 7.69 -12.08
CA GLY A 68 -13.86 7.89 -13.13
C GLY A 68 -14.28 8.92 -14.18
N VAL A 69 -13.33 9.37 -14.98
CA VAL A 69 -13.54 10.44 -15.97
C VAL A 69 -14.41 9.98 -17.15
N ASP A 70 -14.43 8.69 -17.40
CA ASP A 70 -15.19 8.03 -18.48
C ASP A 70 -16.53 7.43 -18.01
N GLY A 71 -16.85 7.56 -16.72
CA GLY A 71 -18.10 7.02 -16.15
C GLY A 71 -18.05 5.52 -15.86
N ASP A 72 -16.90 4.85 -16.02
CA ASP A 72 -16.72 3.46 -15.64
C ASP A 72 -16.49 3.35 -14.13
N PRO A 73 -17.43 2.76 -13.36
CA PRO A 73 -17.28 2.61 -11.91
C PRO A 73 -16.12 1.66 -11.52
N ASP A 74 -15.63 0.86 -12.45
CA ASP A 74 -14.50 -0.04 -12.24
C ASP A 74 -13.15 0.63 -12.59
N HIS A 75 -13.16 1.83 -13.12
CA HIS A 75 -11.98 2.56 -13.55
C HIS A 75 -11.16 3.11 -12.36
N PHE A 76 -11.80 3.53 -11.28
CA PHE A 76 -11.12 4.25 -10.22
C PHE A 76 -10.65 3.33 -9.08
N GLY A 77 -9.36 3.02 -9.06
CA GLY A 77 -8.66 2.41 -7.91
C GLY A 77 -8.84 0.92 -7.68
N TYR A 78 -9.82 0.29 -8.34
CA TYR A 78 -10.10 -1.14 -8.16
C TYR A 78 -9.26 -2.06 -9.04
N ARG A 79 -8.58 -1.52 -10.05
CA ARG A 79 -7.75 -2.26 -11.01
C ARG A 79 -6.28 -1.85 -10.99
N ASN A 80 -5.83 -1.34 -9.86
CA ASN A 80 -4.44 -0.89 -9.71
C ASN A 80 -3.40 -2.04 -9.76
N HIS A 81 -3.87 -3.29 -9.87
CA HIS A 81 -3.09 -4.47 -10.18
C HIS A 81 -2.95 -4.73 -11.69
N ASP A 82 -3.75 -4.06 -12.54
CA ASP A 82 -3.68 -4.23 -13.99
C ASP A 82 -2.48 -3.46 -14.55
N SER A 83 -1.46 -4.22 -14.91
CA SER A 83 -0.17 -3.68 -15.35
C SER A 83 -0.27 -2.92 -16.67
N GLU A 84 -1.03 -3.46 -17.63
CA GLU A 84 -1.17 -2.88 -18.95
C GLU A 84 -2.00 -1.58 -18.91
N MET A 85 -3.12 -1.61 -18.17
CA MET A 85 -3.97 -0.44 -17.98
C MET A 85 -3.20 0.69 -17.31
N ARG A 86 -2.48 0.40 -16.20
CA ARG A 86 -1.65 1.39 -15.49
C ARG A 86 -0.62 2.05 -16.39
N LEU A 87 0.09 1.28 -17.22
CA LEU A 87 1.10 1.84 -18.12
C LEU A 87 0.47 2.75 -19.17
N ARG A 88 -0.68 2.38 -19.72
CA ARG A 88 -1.41 3.25 -20.66
C ARG A 88 -1.86 4.55 -20.02
N GLU A 89 -2.47 4.49 -18.85
CA GLU A 89 -2.90 5.68 -18.12
C GLU A 89 -1.73 6.61 -17.79
N GLN A 90 -0.60 6.05 -17.35
CA GLN A 90 0.61 6.83 -17.12
C GLN A 90 1.13 7.49 -18.39
N GLU A 91 1.06 6.82 -19.54
CA GLU A 91 1.47 7.39 -20.83
C GLU A 91 0.53 8.51 -21.26
N ASP A 92 -0.78 8.32 -21.10
CA ASP A 92 -1.80 9.33 -21.43
C ASP A 92 -1.67 10.59 -20.55
N ASP A 93 -1.30 10.42 -19.28
CA ASP A 93 -1.05 11.50 -18.31
C ASP A 93 0.35 12.12 -18.41
N GLY A 94 1.26 11.55 -19.22
CA GLY A 94 2.63 11.99 -19.33
C GLY A 94 3.50 11.63 -18.12
N VAL A 95 3.10 10.66 -17.31
CA VAL A 95 3.83 10.16 -16.14
C VAL A 95 4.78 9.04 -16.57
N ILE A 96 6.08 9.27 -16.43
CA ILE A 96 7.08 8.30 -16.90
C ILE A 96 7.39 7.18 -15.91
N ALA A 97 7.19 7.40 -14.62
CA ALA A 97 7.43 6.40 -13.57
C ALA A 97 6.61 6.71 -12.33
N ALA A 98 6.47 5.72 -11.46
CA ALA A 98 5.74 5.85 -10.22
C ALA A 98 6.42 5.13 -9.05
N VAL A 99 6.34 5.75 -7.86
CA VAL A 99 6.60 5.10 -6.59
C VAL A 99 5.31 4.42 -6.14
N LEU A 100 5.40 3.13 -5.81
CA LEU A 100 4.25 2.27 -5.56
C LEU A 100 4.13 1.94 -4.08
N PHE A 101 3.19 2.60 -3.42
CA PHE A 101 2.76 2.26 -2.07
C PHE A 101 1.84 1.03 -2.08
N PRO A 102 1.81 0.26 -0.98
CA PRO A 102 0.89 -0.86 -0.87
C PRO A 102 -0.56 -0.38 -0.87
N ASN A 103 -1.45 -1.24 -1.31
CA ASN A 103 -2.89 -1.03 -1.24
C ASN A 103 -3.42 -1.22 0.19
N THR A 104 -4.63 -0.75 0.44
CA THR A 104 -5.22 -0.68 1.79
C THR A 104 -5.62 -2.01 2.41
N GLN A 105 -5.60 -3.13 1.66
CA GLN A 105 -6.09 -4.42 2.16
C GLN A 105 -5.14 -5.58 1.82
N PRO A 106 -4.00 -5.68 2.51
CA PRO A 106 -3.16 -6.89 2.41
C PRO A 106 -3.91 -8.09 3.03
N PRO A 107 -3.53 -9.33 2.69
CA PRO A 107 -4.12 -10.52 3.29
C PRO A 107 -4.18 -10.44 4.81
N PHE A 108 -5.30 -10.92 5.37
CA PHE A 108 -5.60 -10.92 6.81
C PHE A 108 -5.73 -9.55 7.48
N ALA A 109 -5.78 -8.47 6.69
CA ALA A 109 -6.11 -7.16 7.24
C ALA A 109 -7.55 -7.12 7.76
N PRO A 110 -7.84 -6.40 8.86
CA PRO A 110 -9.20 -6.12 9.27
C PRO A 110 -9.93 -5.32 8.17
N PRO A 111 -11.27 -5.39 8.11
CA PRO A 111 -12.05 -4.54 7.22
C PRO A 111 -11.71 -3.06 7.44
N ALA A 112 -11.52 -2.34 6.35
CA ALA A 112 -11.15 -0.92 6.35
C ALA A 112 -9.80 -0.56 7.01
N ALA A 113 -8.96 -1.56 7.33
CA ALA A 113 -7.59 -1.29 7.76
C ALA A 113 -6.78 -0.71 6.60
N THR A 114 -5.83 0.15 6.94
CA THR A 114 -4.82 0.61 6.02
C THR A 114 -3.58 -0.28 6.10
N SER A 115 -2.88 -0.47 4.99
CA SER A 115 -1.69 -1.34 4.95
C SER A 115 -0.50 -0.79 5.72
N PHE A 116 -0.51 0.49 6.07
CA PHE A 116 0.52 1.15 6.89
C PHE A 116 0.18 1.19 8.38
N GLU A 117 -0.97 0.68 8.80
CA GLU A 117 -1.24 0.48 10.22
C GLU A 117 -0.33 -0.61 10.77
N ALA A 118 0.27 -0.34 11.92
CA ALA A 118 0.98 -1.36 12.66
C ALA A 118 0.03 -2.54 12.92
N PRO A 119 0.42 -3.79 12.62
CA PRO A 119 -0.43 -4.92 12.89
C PRO A 119 -0.84 -4.95 14.36
N PRO A 120 -2.14 -5.21 14.65
CA PRO A 120 -2.59 -5.27 16.02
C PRO A 120 -1.88 -6.41 16.78
N TYR A 121 -1.71 -6.24 18.09
CA TYR A 121 -1.13 -7.24 19.02
C TYR A 121 -2.00 -8.45 19.19
N SER A 122 -2.77 -8.82 18.23
CA SER A 122 -3.71 -9.89 18.33
C SER A 122 -3.05 -11.23 18.05
N ASP A 123 -3.76 -12.27 18.40
CA ASP A 123 -3.41 -13.67 18.14
C ASP A 123 -3.19 -13.98 16.65
N ASN A 124 -3.41 -13.01 15.76
CA ASN A 124 -3.20 -13.15 14.32
C ASN A 124 -1.94 -12.46 13.77
N PHE A 125 -0.97 -12.14 14.62
CA PHE A 125 0.31 -11.54 14.22
C PHE A 125 0.97 -12.28 13.07
N GLU A 126 1.08 -13.60 13.17
CA GLU A 126 1.71 -14.42 12.12
C GLU A 126 0.98 -14.32 10.78
N HIS A 127 -0.35 -14.28 10.81
CA HIS A 127 -1.17 -14.12 9.61
C HIS A 127 -0.95 -12.74 8.98
N ARG A 128 -0.95 -11.68 9.79
CA ARG A 128 -0.69 -10.31 9.34
C ARG A 128 0.68 -10.20 8.68
N TRP A 129 1.71 -10.75 9.31
CA TRP A 129 3.06 -10.76 8.78
C TRP A 129 3.16 -11.60 7.49
N ALA A 130 2.50 -12.75 7.45
CA ALA A 130 2.40 -13.54 6.23
C ALA A 130 1.71 -12.77 5.09
N GLY A 131 0.65 -12.02 5.40
CA GLY A 131 -0.05 -11.17 4.43
C GLY A 131 0.83 -10.05 3.88
N LEU A 132 1.58 -9.34 4.73
CA LEU A 132 2.53 -8.31 4.29
C LEU A 132 3.60 -8.89 3.36
N ARG A 133 4.17 -10.04 3.74
CA ARG A 133 5.15 -10.74 2.88
C ARG A 133 4.55 -11.21 1.57
N ALA A 134 3.32 -11.70 1.57
CA ALA A 134 2.64 -12.07 0.33
C ALA A 134 2.49 -10.88 -0.61
N HIS A 135 2.13 -9.70 -0.07
CA HIS A 135 2.11 -8.48 -0.85
C HIS A 135 3.49 -8.14 -1.43
N ASN A 136 4.56 -8.19 -0.64
CA ASN A 136 5.92 -7.90 -1.09
C ASN A 136 6.35 -8.84 -2.23
N ARG A 137 6.00 -10.12 -2.16
CA ARG A 137 6.29 -11.12 -3.22
C ARG A 137 5.54 -10.79 -4.51
N TRP A 138 4.24 -10.50 -4.39
CA TRP A 138 3.43 -10.03 -5.52
C TRP A 138 3.99 -8.73 -6.13
N LEU A 139 4.37 -7.78 -5.28
CA LEU A 139 4.93 -6.50 -5.72
C LEU A 139 6.23 -6.69 -6.52
N ALA A 140 7.08 -7.63 -6.12
CA ALA A 140 8.30 -7.92 -6.86
C ALA A 140 8.00 -8.42 -8.28
N ASP A 141 7.04 -9.33 -8.43
CA ASP A 141 6.60 -9.80 -9.75
C ASP A 141 6.00 -8.64 -10.56
N PHE A 142 5.12 -7.84 -9.96
CA PHE A 142 4.50 -6.69 -10.61
C PHE A 142 5.51 -5.63 -11.05
N VAL A 143 6.53 -5.34 -10.24
CA VAL A 143 7.61 -4.42 -10.60
C VAL A 143 8.45 -4.98 -11.73
N SER A 144 8.71 -6.30 -11.74
CA SER A 144 9.54 -6.95 -12.74
C SER A 144 9.00 -6.85 -14.17
N GLU A 145 7.69 -6.59 -14.33
CA GLU A 145 7.06 -6.41 -15.65
C GLU A 145 7.43 -5.06 -16.31
N ALA A 146 7.77 -4.03 -15.51
CA ALA A 146 8.20 -2.72 -15.99
C ALA A 146 9.15 -2.04 -14.99
N PRO A 147 10.35 -2.58 -14.77
CA PRO A 147 11.24 -2.18 -13.67
C PRO A 147 11.77 -0.74 -13.79
N GLU A 148 11.82 -0.18 -14.99
CA GLU A 148 12.20 1.21 -15.24
C GLU A 148 11.05 2.21 -15.00
N ARG A 149 9.83 1.71 -14.83
CA ARG A 149 8.61 2.50 -14.65
C ARG A 149 8.08 2.44 -13.22
N ARG A 150 8.58 1.53 -12.38
CA ARG A 150 8.01 1.17 -11.09
C ARG A 150 9.04 1.08 -9.99
N ALA A 151 8.87 1.87 -8.94
CA ALA A 151 9.66 1.81 -7.72
C ALA A 151 8.77 1.28 -6.58
N GLY A 152 8.79 -0.03 -6.36
CA GLY A 152 7.96 -0.69 -5.33
C GLY A 152 8.50 -0.45 -3.93
N ILE A 153 7.61 -0.12 -2.99
CA ILE A 153 7.91 0.08 -1.57
C ILE A 153 7.58 -1.21 -0.82
N VAL A 154 8.58 -1.75 -0.11
CA VAL A 154 8.43 -2.97 0.66
C VAL A 154 7.82 -2.69 2.03
N GLN A 155 6.92 -3.54 2.47
CA GLN A 155 6.35 -3.50 3.81
C GLN A 155 7.21 -4.27 4.80
N ILE A 156 7.40 -3.70 5.98
CA ILE A 156 8.10 -4.29 7.12
C ILE A 156 7.19 -4.35 8.35
N PHE A 157 7.65 -5.00 9.39
CA PHE A 157 6.89 -5.17 10.60
C PHE A 157 7.76 -4.89 11.85
N LEU A 158 7.42 -3.86 12.62
CA LEU A 158 8.21 -3.43 13.79
C LEU A 158 8.26 -4.49 14.91
N GLY A 159 7.29 -5.38 14.98
CA GLY A 159 7.22 -6.46 15.95
C GLY A 159 8.19 -7.62 15.67
N ASP A 160 8.79 -7.67 14.47
CA ASP A 160 9.77 -8.68 14.07
C ASP A 160 10.95 -7.99 13.37
N VAL A 161 11.89 -7.52 14.16
CA VAL A 161 13.06 -6.79 13.66
C VAL A 161 13.94 -7.67 12.77
N GLU A 162 14.19 -8.92 13.18
CA GLU A 162 15.01 -9.86 12.41
C GLU A 162 14.35 -10.21 11.07
N GLY A 163 13.05 -10.53 11.10
CA GLY A 163 12.28 -10.79 9.88
C GLY A 163 12.20 -9.57 8.96
N SER A 164 12.11 -8.35 9.53
CA SER A 164 12.11 -7.12 8.74
C SER A 164 13.47 -6.86 8.06
N VAL A 165 14.57 -7.12 8.74
CA VAL A 165 15.91 -7.05 8.15
C VAL A 165 16.04 -8.02 6.98
N ALA A 166 15.64 -9.28 7.17
CA ALA A 166 15.68 -10.29 6.11
C ALA A 166 14.78 -9.90 4.92
N GLU A 167 13.63 -9.28 5.20
CA GLU A 167 12.70 -8.83 4.15
C GLU A 167 13.26 -7.64 3.35
N ILE A 168 13.96 -6.71 4.00
CA ILE A 168 14.67 -5.60 3.35
C ILE A 168 15.77 -6.12 2.42
N GLU A 169 16.60 -7.04 2.90
CA GLU A 169 17.67 -7.64 2.12
C GLU A 169 17.10 -8.38 0.90
N TRP A 170 16.08 -9.20 1.10
CA TRP A 170 15.38 -9.89 0.03
C TRP A 170 14.80 -8.90 -1.01
N ALA A 171 14.13 -7.83 -0.55
CA ALA A 171 13.53 -6.83 -1.45
C ALA A 171 14.58 -6.14 -2.33
N ALA A 172 15.73 -5.81 -1.75
CA ALA A 172 16.84 -5.25 -2.51
C ALA A 172 17.37 -6.20 -3.58
N GLU A 173 17.46 -7.49 -3.28
CA GLU A 173 17.84 -8.55 -4.24
C GLU A 173 16.81 -8.70 -5.37
N GLN A 174 15.52 -8.53 -5.07
CA GLN A 174 14.44 -8.57 -6.06
C GLN A 174 14.32 -7.29 -6.89
N GLY A 175 15.12 -6.28 -6.62
CA GLY A 175 15.11 -5.02 -7.37
C GLY A 175 14.02 -4.04 -6.96
N LEU A 176 13.37 -4.23 -5.81
CA LEU A 176 12.48 -3.22 -5.23
C LEU A 176 13.31 -2.00 -4.82
N ARG A 177 13.04 -0.85 -5.43
CA ARG A 177 13.83 0.39 -5.27
C ARG A 177 13.05 1.56 -4.66
N GLY A 178 11.76 1.38 -4.40
CA GLY A 178 10.92 2.40 -3.79
C GLY A 178 11.26 2.67 -2.33
N GLY A 179 11.96 1.76 -1.68
CA GLY A 179 12.32 1.87 -0.28
C GLY A 179 11.47 0.98 0.62
N ILE A 180 11.49 1.26 1.91
CA ILE A 180 10.65 0.59 2.90
C ILE A 180 9.52 1.51 3.36
N LEU A 181 8.34 0.93 3.62
CA LEU A 181 7.27 1.61 4.32
C LEU A 181 7.49 1.42 5.82
N VAL A 182 7.82 2.52 6.50
CA VAL A 182 7.97 2.53 7.96
C VAL A 182 6.58 2.55 8.58
N PRO A 183 6.18 1.52 9.32
CA PRO A 183 4.89 1.53 10.01
C PRO A 183 4.81 2.64 11.03
N GLY A 184 3.65 3.22 11.21
CA GLY A 184 3.39 4.12 12.31
C GLY A 184 3.46 3.39 13.65
N ALA A 185 3.86 4.11 14.69
CA ALA A 185 3.78 3.67 16.08
C ALA A 185 2.79 4.57 16.82
N PRO A 186 1.48 4.28 16.77
CA PRO A 186 0.47 5.10 17.43
C PRO A 186 0.77 5.30 18.93
N PRO A 187 0.36 6.41 19.55
CA PRO A 187 0.69 6.72 20.94
C PRO A 187 0.32 5.63 21.96
N ASP A 188 -0.75 4.89 21.70
CA ASP A 188 -1.23 3.81 22.58
C ASP A 188 -0.76 2.42 22.12
N SER A 189 0.14 2.36 21.14
CA SER A 189 0.68 1.10 20.66
C SER A 189 1.77 0.62 21.62
N PRO A 190 1.98 -0.70 21.81
CA PRO A 190 3.09 -1.24 22.60
C PRO A 190 4.43 -1.22 21.84
N PHE A 191 4.49 -0.64 20.65
CA PHE A 191 5.75 -0.42 19.97
C PHE A 191 6.51 0.73 20.63
N GLU A 192 7.79 0.52 20.84
CA GLU A 192 8.67 1.59 21.24
C GLU A 192 8.71 2.68 20.13
N PRO A 193 9.02 3.92 20.47
CA PRO A 193 9.22 4.97 19.48
C PRO A 193 10.25 4.58 18.42
N LEU A 194 10.06 5.02 17.19
CA LEU A 194 10.89 4.65 16.03
C LEU A 194 12.40 4.94 16.22
N TYR A 195 12.75 5.85 17.12
CA TYR A 195 14.15 6.14 17.50
C TYR A 195 14.73 5.16 18.52
N ALA A 196 13.97 4.19 19.01
CA ALA A 196 14.47 3.24 19.97
C ALA A 196 15.58 2.34 19.38
N ALA A 197 16.60 2.06 20.16
CA ALA A 197 17.78 1.33 19.71
C ALA A 197 17.49 -0.06 19.15
N GLN A 198 16.37 -0.66 19.54
CA GLN A 198 15.96 -1.98 19.02
C GLN A 198 15.69 -1.99 17.52
N TYR A 199 15.35 -0.84 16.91
CA TYR A 199 15.06 -0.73 15.46
C TYR A 199 16.30 -0.38 14.63
N GLU A 200 17.45 -0.11 15.27
CA GLU A 200 18.69 0.21 14.56
C GLU A 200 19.08 -0.81 13.49
N PRO A 201 18.87 -2.14 13.68
CA PRO A 201 19.14 -3.11 12.61
C PRO A 201 18.31 -2.88 11.34
N ILE A 202 17.05 -2.46 11.47
CA ILE A 202 16.17 -2.15 10.32
C ILE A 202 16.74 -0.96 9.54
N TRP A 203 17.10 0.12 10.26
CA TRP A 203 17.64 1.32 9.62
C TRP A 203 18.99 1.07 8.97
N ALA A 204 19.83 0.27 9.62
CA ALA A 204 21.12 -0.14 9.07
C ALA A 204 20.96 -1.00 7.80
N ALA A 205 20.02 -1.94 7.78
CA ALA A 205 19.73 -2.77 6.61
C ALA A 205 19.22 -1.91 5.43
N ALA A 206 18.28 -1.00 5.68
CA ALA A 206 17.79 -0.09 4.65
C ALA A 206 18.91 0.80 4.08
N ALA A 207 19.76 1.35 4.94
CA ALA A 207 20.91 2.16 4.54
C ALA A 207 21.93 1.34 3.71
N ALA A 208 22.24 0.11 4.14
CA ALA A 208 23.16 -0.78 3.43
C ALA A 208 22.62 -1.17 2.04
N ALA A 209 21.29 -1.36 1.92
CA ALA A 209 20.60 -1.65 0.67
C ALA A 209 20.39 -0.40 -0.21
N GLY A 210 20.65 0.81 0.30
CA GLY A 210 20.36 2.07 -0.39
C GLY A 210 18.88 2.33 -0.59
N LEU A 211 18.02 1.81 0.30
CA LEU A 211 16.57 1.95 0.24
C LEU A 211 16.12 3.15 1.09
N PRO A 212 15.34 4.10 0.52
CA PRO A 212 14.78 5.20 1.29
C PRO A 212 13.75 4.71 2.32
N LEU A 213 13.59 5.50 3.38
CA LEU A 213 12.54 5.33 4.36
C LEU A 213 11.32 6.16 3.93
N ASN A 214 10.18 5.53 3.81
CA ASN A 214 8.93 6.19 3.45
C ASN A 214 7.96 6.15 4.63
N HIS A 215 7.30 7.25 4.87
CA HIS A 215 6.13 7.34 5.72
C HIS A 215 4.91 7.67 4.86
N HIS A 216 3.76 7.17 5.26
CA HIS A 216 2.50 7.51 4.63
C HIS A 216 1.56 8.14 5.64
N ALA A 217 0.79 9.14 5.20
CA ALA A 217 -0.18 9.81 6.05
C ALA A 217 -1.18 8.81 6.67
N GLY A 218 -1.46 8.97 7.94
CA GLY A 218 -2.39 8.12 8.69
C GLY A 218 -1.76 6.93 9.41
N GLY A 219 -0.46 6.67 9.22
CA GLY A 219 0.23 5.54 9.84
C GLY A 219 0.28 5.58 11.36
N ALA A 220 0.21 6.75 11.97
CA ALA A 220 0.24 6.96 13.42
C ALA A 220 -1.01 7.66 13.96
N THR A 221 -2.14 7.57 13.26
CA THR A 221 -3.39 8.22 13.70
C THR A 221 -3.88 7.66 15.03
N PRO A 222 -4.35 8.53 15.95
CA PRO A 222 -5.01 8.08 17.15
C PRO A 222 -6.32 7.35 16.87
N ASN A 223 -6.77 6.57 17.83
CA ASN A 223 -8.11 6.01 17.77
C ASN A 223 -9.15 7.10 18.06
N TYR A 224 -9.91 7.51 17.04
CA TYR A 224 -10.98 8.51 17.17
C TYR A 224 -12.32 7.93 17.63
N GLY A 225 -12.33 6.67 18.06
CA GLY A 225 -13.54 5.98 18.53
C GLY A 225 -14.37 5.37 17.40
N GLU A 226 -15.45 4.70 17.79
CA GLU A 226 -16.26 3.87 16.89
C GLU A 226 -17.40 4.63 16.19
N HIS A 227 -17.65 5.90 16.56
CA HIS A 227 -18.76 6.65 15.99
C HIS A 227 -18.42 7.14 14.58
N PHE A 228 -18.70 6.33 13.60
CA PHE A 228 -18.76 6.75 12.20
C PHE A 228 -20.04 7.59 11.98
N PRO A 229 -20.03 8.81 11.45
CA PRO A 229 -19.00 9.45 10.64
C PRO A 229 -18.02 10.38 11.39
N SER A 230 -18.15 10.56 12.71
CA SER A 230 -17.28 11.51 13.45
C SER A 230 -15.82 11.10 13.42
N SER A 231 -15.53 9.80 13.61
CA SER A 231 -14.17 9.27 13.55
C SER A 231 -13.55 9.48 12.16
N LEU A 232 -14.32 9.28 11.08
CA LEU A 232 -13.88 9.56 9.72
C LEU A 232 -13.60 11.05 9.52
N ALA A 233 -14.48 11.92 10.02
CA ALA A 233 -14.28 13.37 9.90
C ALA A 233 -13.00 13.83 10.64
N MET A 234 -12.75 13.30 11.83
CA MET A 234 -11.50 13.58 12.57
C MET A 234 -10.28 13.05 11.83
N PHE A 235 -10.33 11.81 11.33
CA PHE A 235 -9.27 11.27 10.50
C PHE A 235 -8.97 12.18 9.31
N MET A 236 -9.97 12.55 8.53
CA MET A 236 -9.79 13.40 7.34
C MET A 236 -9.23 14.78 7.65
N LEU A 237 -9.51 15.32 8.85
CA LEU A 237 -8.99 16.62 9.27
C LEU A 237 -7.56 16.55 9.81
N GLU A 238 -7.20 15.45 10.44
CA GLU A 238 -5.96 15.34 11.21
C GLU A 238 -4.92 14.40 10.60
N VAL A 239 -5.28 13.57 9.59
CA VAL A 239 -4.38 12.57 9.01
C VAL A 239 -3.01 13.13 8.60
N GLN A 240 -2.98 14.37 8.14
CA GLN A 240 -1.74 15.04 7.72
C GLN A 240 -0.76 15.35 8.87
N TRP A 241 -1.21 15.25 10.12
CA TRP A 241 -0.40 15.52 11.31
C TRP A 241 0.21 14.24 11.90
N TRP A 242 -0.30 13.08 11.47
CA TRP A 242 0.05 11.77 12.02
C TRP A 242 0.77 10.91 10.97
N THR A 243 2.00 11.29 10.67
CA THR A 243 2.90 10.57 9.77
C THR A 243 4.13 10.07 10.52
#